data_e4e0d2de6754ed7fdf3a3559d4f69c39
#
_entry.id   e4e0d2de6754ed7fdf3a3559d4f69c39
#
_cell.length_a   1.000
_cell.length_b   1.000
_cell.length_c   1.000
_cell.angle_alpha   90.00
_cell.angle_beta   90.00
_cell.angle_gamma   90.00
#
_symmetry.space_group_name_H-M   'P 1'
#
loop_
_entity.id
_entity.type
_entity.pdbx_description
1 polymer ?
#
loop_
_entity_poly.entity_id
_entity_poly.type
_entity_poly.pdbx_seq_one_letter_code
_entity_poly.pdbx_strand_id
1 'polypeptide(L)'
;MEKPLYQKLYYKTGRALVYGAPEGFDLGVDVETEAEGRFDFVLVFVKNTEDVLKTLPKIIPLLQPDAVCWISYPKQSAKVQTDLNRDLLWRIMETRTDYRVVSNVAIDAVWSALRFRHISKVKSTKP
;
A
#
# COMPACT_ATOMS: atom_id res chain seq x y z
N MET A 1 22.52 -1.90 -11.09
CA MET A 1 22.01 -2.79 -10.08
C MET A 1 20.66 -2.33 -9.56
N GLU A 2 19.76 -3.26 -9.45
CA GLU A 2 18.44 -2.94 -8.93
C GLU A 2 18.45 -2.82 -7.42
N LYS A 3 17.70 -1.88 -6.93
CA LYS A 3 17.51 -1.78 -5.50
C LYS A 3 16.64 -2.92 -5.00
N PRO A 4 16.88 -3.42 -3.77
CA PRO A 4 15.95 -4.38 -3.20
C PRO A 4 14.57 -3.77 -3.04
N LEU A 5 13.56 -4.63 -3.03
CA LEU A 5 12.18 -4.15 -3.03
C LEU A 5 11.88 -3.23 -1.85
N TYR A 6 12.38 -3.55 -0.65
CA TYR A 6 12.10 -2.72 0.51
C TYR A 6 12.63 -1.29 0.33
N GLN A 7 13.72 -1.12 -0.40
CA GLN A 7 14.25 0.22 -0.68
C GLN A 7 13.40 0.96 -1.68
N LYS A 8 12.89 0.26 -2.70
CA LYS A 8 11.98 0.86 -3.66
C LYS A 8 10.72 1.36 -2.98
N LEU A 9 10.31 0.70 -1.91
CA LEU A 9 9.10 1.04 -1.17
C LEU A 9 9.38 1.93 0.03
N TYR A 10 10.61 2.44 0.14
CA TYR A 10 10.99 3.42 1.15
C TYR A 10 10.93 2.93 2.58
N TYR A 11 11.06 1.62 2.80
CA TYR A 11 11.22 1.12 4.16
C TYR A 11 12.63 1.44 4.65
N LYS A 12 12.71 2.03 5.84
CA LYS A 12 14.01 2.37 6.44
C LYS A 12 14.21 1.67 7.76
N THR A 13 13.27 1.81 8.68
CA THR A 13 13.39 1.25 10.00
C THR A 13 12.03 1.20 10.65
N GLY A 14 11.93 0.48 11.78
CA GLY A 14 10.70 0.39 12.54
C GLY A 14 9.92 -0.85 12.20
N ARG A 15 8.70 -0.90 12.73
CA ARG A 15 7.83 -2.06 12.52
C ARG A 15 7.22 -2.02 11.12
N ALA A 16 7.33 -3.14 10.43
CA ALA A 16 6.77 -3.28 9.08
C ALA A 16 5.70 -4.34 9.07
N LEU A 17 4.56 -4.01 8.47
CA LEU A 17 3.46 -4.95 8.29
C LEU A 17 3.30 -5.25 6.81
N VAL A 18 3.24 -6.54 6.46
CA VAL A 18 2.85 -6.98 5.12
C VAL A 18 1.57 -7.79 5.28
N TYR A 19 0.48 -7.29 4.74
CA TYR A 19 -0.85 -7.85 4.98
C TYR A 19 -1.45 -8.36 3.68
N GLY A 20 -1.89 -9.61 3.69
CA GLY A 20 -2.56 -10.20 2.54
C GLY A 20 -1.65 -10.56 1.38
N ALA A 21 -0.35 -10.68 1.60
CA ALA A 21 0.60 -10.95 0.54
C ALA A 21 0.38 -12.32 -0.08
N PRO A 22 0.70 -12.46 -1.37
CA PRO A 22 0.65 -13.78 -2.01
C PRO A 22 1.73 -14.69 -1.44
N GLU A 23 1.50 -15.98 -1.59
CA GLU A 23 2.43 -16.99 -1.12
C GLU A 23 3.81 -16.76 -1.76
N GLY A 24 4.86 -16.87 -0.96
CA GLY A 24 6.21 -16.69 -1.46
C GLY A 24 6.70 -15.26 -1.55
N PHE A 25 5.85 -14.30 -1.21
CA PHE A 25 6.27 -12.90 -1.25
C PHE A 25 7.32 -12.63 -0.18
N ASP A 26 8.38 -11.91 -0.54
CA ASP A 26 9.46 -11.56 0.37
C ASP A 26 9.86 -10.12 0.13
N LEU A 27 9.67 -9.29 1.16
CA LEU A 27 10.04 -7.87 1.06
C LEU A 27 11.55 -7.67 1.16
N GLY A 28 12.25 -8.63 1.74
CA GLY A 28 13.70 -8.55 1.90
C GLY A 28 14.14 -8.11 3.28
N VAL A 29 13.19 -7.88 4.18
CA VAL A 29 13.45 -7.56 5.59
C VAL A 29 12.41 -8.27 6.43
N ASP A 30 12.65 -8.33 7.73
CA ASP A 30 11.68 -8.92 8.64
C ASP A 30 10.40 -8.12 8.66
N VAL A 31 9.26 -8.80 8.56
CA VAL A 31 7.95 -8.15 8.57
C VAL A 31 7.02 -8.91 9.49
N GLU A 32 6.00 -8.20 9.97
CA GLU A 32 4.88 -8.80 10.69
C GLU A 32 3.75 -9.01 9.73
N THR A 33 2.88 -9.96 10.03
CA THR A 33 1.75 -10.27 9.15
C THR A 33 0.42 -10.09 9.86
N GLU A 34 0.44 -9.82 11.15
CA GLU A 34 -0.77 -9.60 11.91
C GLU A 34 -1.02 -8.13 12.13
N ALA A 35 -2.26 -7.71 11.86
CA ALA A 35 -2.64 -6.30 11.92
C ALA A 35 -2.91 -5.90 13.38
N GLU A 36 -1.83 -5.76 14.15
CA GLU A 36 -1.89 -5.47 15.58
C GLU A 36 -0.82 -4.45 15.96
N GLY A 37 -1.22 -3.42 16.71
CA GLY A 37 -0.29 -2.41 17.17
C GLY A 37 -0.18 -1.25 16.20
N ARG A 38 0.98 -0.61 16.18
CA ARG A 38 1.25 0.53 15.32
C ARG A 38 2.47 0.25 14.47
N PHE A 39 2.44 0.68 13.22
CA PHE A 39 3.49 0.36 12.26
C PHE A 39 4.05 1.61 11.61
N ASP A 40 5.33 1.54 11.29
CA ASP A 40 6.04 2.60 10.56
C ASP A 40 5.99 2.37 9.06
N PHE A 41 5.72 1.14 8.63
CA PHE A 41 5.64 0.75 7.23
C PHE A 41 4.54 -0.28 7.08
N VAL A 42 3.66 -0.08 6.10
CA VAL A 42 2.58 -1.03 5.82
C VAL A 42 2.50 -1.25 4.33
N LEU A 43 2.49 -2.52 3.94
CA LEU A 43 2.25 -2.93 2.56
C LEU A 43 1.06 -3.89 2.57
N VAL A 44 -0.02 -3.50 1.91
CA VAL A 44 -1.25 -4.27 1.87
C VAL A 44 -1.47 -4.77 0.45
N PHE A 45 -1.85 -6.03 0.31
CA PHE A 45 -2.22 -6.60 -0.98
C PHE A 45 -3.74 -6.76 -1.03
N VAL A 46 -4.37 -6.25 -2.07
CA VAL A 46 -5.80 -6.37 -2.29
C VAL A 46 -6.04 -6.91 -3.69
N LYS A 47 -7.09 -7.68 -3.87
CA LYS A 47 -7.39 -8.30 -5.16
C LYS A 47 -8.54 -7.62 -5.88
N ASN A 48 -9.41 -6.97 -5.13
CA ASN A 48 -10.60 -6.34 -5.72
C ASN A 48 -11.08 -5.23 -4.81
N THR A 49 -12.15 -4.56 -5.24
CA THR A 49 -12.70 -3.43 -4.48
C THR A 49 -13.18 -3.86 -3.09
N GLU A 50 -13.78 -5.03 -2.99
CA GLU A 50 -14.26 -5.52 -1.70
C GLU A 50 -13.11 -5.66 -0.71
N ASP A 51 -11.97 -6.17 -1.16
CA ASP A 51 -10.79 -6.29 -0.31
C ASP A 51 -10.36 -4.94 0.22
N VAL A 52 -10.37 -3.91 -0.64
CA VAL A 52 -9.99 -2.56 -0.23
C VAL A 52 -10.91 -2.08 0.89
N LEU A 53 -12.22 -2.21 0.66
CA LEU A 53 -13.20 -1.68 1.62
C LEU A 53 -13.16 -2.42 2.95
N LYS A 54 -12.82 -3.70 2.95
CA LYS A 54 -12.68 -4.47 4.18
C LYS A 54 -11.40 -4.16 4.92
N THR A 55 -10.34 -3.87 4.17
CA THR A 55 -9.00 -3.73 4.75
C THR A 55 -8.76 -2.34 5.32
N LEU A 56 -9.27 -1.30 4.67
CA LEU A 56 -9.01 0.07 5.11
C LEU A 56 -9.33 0.30 6.59
N PRO A 57 -10.50 -0.11 7.11
CA PRO A 57 -10.79 0.13 8.52
C PRO A 57 -9.86 -0.58 9.48
N LYS A 58 -9.23 -1.67 9.01
CA LYS A 58 -8.29 -2.41 9.85
C LYS A 58 -6.91 -1.79 9.86
N ILE A 59 -6.49 -1.23 8.72
CA ILE A 59 -5.12 -0.80 8.52
C ILE A 59 -4.90 0.64 8.95
N ILE A 60 -5.83 1.54 8.60
CA ILE A 60 -5.62 2.96 8.87
C ILE A 60 -5.33 3.25 10.34
N PRO A 61 -6.04 2.64 11.31
CA PRO A 61 -5.74 2.92 12.72
C PRO A 61 -4.37 2.43 13.18
N LEU A 62 -3.72 1.57 12.38
CA LEU A 62 -2.42 0.99 12.75
C LEU A 62 -1.25 1.85 12.27
N LEU A 63 -1.51 2.89 11.52
CA LEU A 63 -0.45 3.70 10.92
C LEU A 63 0.09 4.69 11.94
N GLN A 64 1.42 4.67 12.13
CA GLN A 64 2.09 5.72 12.88
C GLN A 64 1.97 7.04 12.12
N PRO A 65 2.15 8.19 12.78
CA PRO A 65 2.17 9.45 12.06
C PRO A 65 3.19 9.40 10.93
N ASP A 66 2.75 9.71 9.73
CA ASP A 66 3.58 9.69 8.52
C ASP A 66 4.21 8.33 8.23
N ALA A 67 3.54 7.25 8.60
CA ALA A 67 3.98 5.91 8.23
C ALA A 67 3.99 5.77 6.71
N VAL A 68 4.89 4.93 6.21
CA VAL A 68 4.91 4.60 4.80
C VAL A 68 3.82 3.58 4.53
N CYS A 69 2.83 3.94 3.72
CA CYS A 69 1.68 3.08 3.46
C CYS A 69 1.54 2.81 1.97
N TRP A 70 1.58 1.54 1.61
CA TRP A 70 1.42 1.09 0.23
C TRP A 70 0.23 0.16 0.13
N ILE A 71 -0.57 0.32 -0.92
CA ILE A 71 -1.62 -0.64 -1.25
C ILE A 71 -1.30 -1.20 -2.61
N SER A 72 -1.10 -2.51 -2.67
CA SER A 72 -0.74 -3.22 -3.87
C SER A 72 -1.98 -3.86 -4.48
N TYR A 73 -2.11 -3.78 -5.79
CA TYR A 73 -3.26 -4.28 -6.53
C TYR A 73 -2.77 -4.96 -7.82
N PRO A 74 -3.59 -5.85 -8.41
CA PRO A 74 -3.17 -6.53 -9.64
C PRO A 74 -3.14 -5.56 -10.82
N LYS A 75 -2.08 -5.67 -11.62
CA LYS A 75 -1.99 -4.88 -12.85
C LYS A 75 -3.01 -5.36 -13.86
N GLN A 76 -3.51 -4.45 -14.68
CA GLN A 76 -4.41 -4.84 -15.76
C GLN A 76 -3.74 -5.80 -16.73
N SER A 77 -2.45 -5.58 -17.00
CA SER A 77 -1.70 -6.42 -17.92
C SER A 77 -1.50 -7.83 -17.39
N ALA A 78 -1.72 -8.07 -16.10
CA ALA A 78 -1.54 -9.41 -15.53
C ALA A 78 -2.71 -10.34 -15.80
N LYS A 79 -3.80 -9.81 -16.37
CA LYS A 79 -5.00 -10.59 -16.71
C LYS A 79 -5.63 -11.28 -15.51
N VAL A 80 -5.41 -10.74 -14.33
CA VAL A 80 -6.08 -11.21 -13.12
C VAL A 80 -7.49 -10.64 -13.13
N GLN A 81 -8.47 -11.49 -12.85
CA GLN A 81 -9.84 -11.04 -12.83
C GLN A 81 -10.11 -10.18 -11.62
N THR A 82 -10.41 -8.90 -11.83
CA THR A 82 -10.63 -7.97 -10.75
C THR A 82 -11.41 -6.77 -11.27
N ASP A 83 -12.19 -6.15 -10.38
CA ASP A 83 -12.85 -4.89 -10.68
C ASP A 83 -12.00 -3.69 -10.28
N LEU A 84 -10.81 -3.94 -9.74
CA LEU A 84 -9.95 -2.89 -9.19
C LEU A 84 -8.90 -2.49 -10.20
N ASN A 85 -8.65 -1.19 -10.28
CA ASN A 85 -7.53 -0.66 -11.06
C ASN A 85 -7.00 0.56 -10.31
N ARG A 86 -5.95 1.18 -10.88
CA ARG A 86 -5.30 2.31 -10.22
C ARG A 86 -6.27 3.46 -9.98
N ASP A 87 -7.06 3.80 -11.00
CA ASP A 87 -7.95 4.95 -10.91
C ASP A 87 -9.05 4.74 -9.87
N LEU A 88 -9.58 3.52 -9.80
CA LEU A 88 -10.63 3.22 -8.83
C LEU A 88 -10.07 3.21 -7.41
N LEU A 89 -8.88 2.63 -7.22
CA LEU A 89 -8.23 2.65 -5.92
C LEU A 89 -7.95 4.09 -5.48
N TRP A 90 -7.45 4.90 -6.39
CA TRP A 90 -7.20 6.32 -6.12
C TRP A 90 -8.49 7.00 -5.62
N ARG A 91 -9.58 6.79 -6.36
CA ARG A 91 -10.85 7.42 -6.00
C ARG A 91 -11.38 6.94 -4.66
N ILE A 92 -11.26 5.65 -4.37
CA ILE A 92 -11.71 5.10 -3.10
C ILE A 92 -10.97 5.78 -1.95
N MET A 93 -9.65 5.90 -2.08
CA MET A 93 -8.87 6.52 -1.02
C MET A 93 -9.22 7.98 -0.83
N GLU A 94 -9.46 8.72 -1.93
CA GLU A 94 -9.82 10.13 -1.84
C GLU A 94 -11.18 10.34 -1.19
N THR A 95 -12.13 9.45 -1.48
CA THR A 95 -13.51 9.66 -1.02
C THR A 95 -13.78 9.06 0.34
N ARG A 96 -12.97 8.08 0.76
CA ARG A 96 -13.24 7.36 2.01
C ARG A 96 -12.19 7.56 3.09
N THR A 97 -11.09 8.25 2.78
CA THR A 97 -10.02 8.43 3.74
C THR A 97 -9.41 9.81 3.62
N ASP A 98 -8.55 10.13 4.61
CA ASP A 98 -7.75 11.34 4.57
C ASP A 98 -6.36 11.08 3.97
N TYR A 99 -6.21 10.01 3.22
CA TYR A 99 -4.94 9.65 2.60
C TYR A 99 -4.99 9.90 1.12
N ARG A 100 -3.85 10.34 0.57
CA ARG A 100 -3.76 10.71 -0.85
C ARG A 100 -2.57 10.02 -1.48
N VAL A 101 -2.72 9.71 -2.77
CA VAL A 101 -1.67 9.07 -3.56
C VAL A 101 -0.50 10.01 -3.74
N VAL A 102 0.72 9.51 -3.48
CA VAL A 102 1.92 10.31 -3.67
C VAL A 102 2.96 9.61 -4.54
N SER A 103 2.80 8.32 -4.83
CA SER A 103 3.80 7.59 -5.59
C SER A 103 3.23 6.29 -6.12
N ASN A 104 3.88 5.72 -7.13
CA ASN A 104 3.48 4.49 -7.79
C ASN A 104 4.74 3.69 -8.11
N VAL A 105 4.74 2.41 -7.71
CA VAL A 105 5.88 1.52 -7.94
C VAL A 105 5.36 0.16 -8.38
N ALA A 106 5.97 -0.40 -9.43
CA ALA A 106 5.67 -1.77 -9.83
C ALA A 106 6.42 -2.72 -8.90
N ILE A 107 5.71 -3.70 -8.34
CA ILE A 107 6.33 -4.68 -7.48
C ILE A 107 6.90 -5.82 -8.32
N ASP A 108 6.08 -6.37 -9.23
CA ASP A 108 6.53 -7.45 -10.11
C ASP A 108 5.61 -7.50 -11.33
N ALA A 109 5.60 -8.63 -12.03
CA ALA A 109 4.80 -8.76 -13.26
C ALA A 109 3.30 -8.70 -13.00
N VAL A 110 2.88 -9.02 -11.78
CA VAL A 110 1.45 -9.09 -11.44
C VAL A 110 1.00 -7.89 -10.62
N TRP A 111 1.83 -7.40 -9.72
CA TRP A 111 1.42 -6.43 -8.70
C TRP A 111 2.02 -5.06 -8.93
N SER A 112 1.21 -4.04 -8.72
CA SER A 112 1.64 -2.65 -8.69
C SER A 112 1.17 -2.05 -7.36
N ALA A 113 1.88 -1.03 -6.87
CA ALA A 113 1.56 -0.45 -5.57
C ALA A 113 1.45 1.06 -5.65
N LEU A 114 0.46 1.61 -4.96
CA LEU A 114 0.32 3.05 -4.78
C LEU A 114 0.69 3.40 -3.35
N ARG A 115 1.51 4.43 -3.18
CA ARG A 115 1.86 4.94 -1.87
C ARG A 115 0.88 6.02 -1.47
N PHE A 116 0.44 5.98 -0.22
CA PHE A 116 -0.50 6.94 0.32
C PHE A 116 0.09 7.63 1.54
N ARG A 117 -0.17 8.92 1.66
CA ARG A 117 0.21 9.69 2.83
C ARG A 117 -1.00 10.45 3.33
N HIS A 118 -1.02 10.71 4.65
CA HIS A 118 -2.09 11.51 5.23
C HIS A 118 -2.07 12.90 4.61
N ILE A 119 -3.26 13.46 4.42
CA ILE A 119 -3.41 14.74 3.71
C ILE A 119 -2.59 15.85 4.37
N SER A 120 -2.40 15.78 5.69
CA SER A 120 -1.62 16.78 6.41
C SER A 120 -0.14 16.75 6.06
N LYS A 121 0.33 15.64 5.46
CA LYS A 121 1.73 15.48 5.07
C LYS A 121 1.94 15.66 3.58
N VAL A 122 0.88 15.82 2.82
CA VAL A 122 0.97 16.01 1.37
C VAL A 122 1.04 17.49 1.09
N LYS A 123 2.10 17.91 0.39
CA LYS A 123 2.21 19.31 0.03
C LYS A 123 1.08 19.68 -0.90
N SER A 124 0.37 20.71 -0.54
CA SER A 124 -0.67 21.23 -1.39
C SER A 124 -0.05 21.95 -2.57
N THR A 125 -0.46 21.59 -3.78
CA THR A 125 -0.05 22.33 -4.97
C THR A 125 -1.10 23.38 -5.32
N LYS A 126 -2.16 23.39 -4.58
CA LYS A 126 -3.21 24.37 -4.81
C LYS A 126 -2.92 25.63 -4.08
N PRO A 127 -3.08 26.73 -4.74
CA PRO A 127 -3.05 27.98 -4.02
C PRO A 127 -4.24 28.06 -3.09
#